data_afbd27b8e33e2be8a61947d704d32ced
#
_entry.id   afbd27b8e33e2be8a61947d704d32ced
#
_cell.length_a   1.000
_cell.length_b   1.000
_cell.length_c   1.000
_cell.angle_alpha   90.00
_cell.angle_beta   90.00
_cell.angle_gamma   90.00
#
_symmetry.space_group_name_H-M   'P 1'
#
loop_
_entity.id
_entity.type
_entity.pdbx_description
1 polymer ?
#
loop_
_entity_poly.entity_id
_entity_poly.type
_entity_poly.pdbx_seq_one_letter_code
_entity_poly.pdbx_strand_id
1 'polypeptide(L)'
;MNTQSTPVITTMQVVPVAGYDSMLLNIGGAHNACFTRNIVILTDSAGHTGLGEAPGGETIYQTLMDAVPHVTGQQVACLNRLVQQIHKGNQSADFETFGKGAWTFELRVNAVAALEAALLDLLGQCLGVPVAELLGPGK
;
A
#
# COMPACT_ATOMS: atom_id res chain seq x y z
N MET A 1 9.31 -31.87 -9.16
CA MET A 1 8.31 -30.79 -9.13
C MET A 1 9.03 -29.47 -9.31
N ASN A 2 8.86 -28.81 -10.47
CA ASN A 2 9.38 -27.45 -10.65
C ASN A 2 8.54 -26.52 -9.77
N THR A 3 9.07 -26.17 -8.61
CA THR A 3 8.58 -25.02 -7.87
C THR A 3 8.98 -23.78 -8.65
N GLN A 4 8.14 -23.33 -9.58
CA GLN A 4 8.29 -22.00 -10.14
C GLN A 4 8.16 -21.04 -8.97
N SER A 5 9.27 -20.48 -8.54
CA SER A 5 9.28 -19.39 -7.58
C SER A 5 8.63 -18.18 -8.26
N THR A 6 7.65 -17.58 -7.60
CA THR A 6 7.08 -16.32 -8.08
C THR A 6 8.17 -15.25 -8.14
N PRO A 7 8.02 -14.23 -9.01
CA PRO A 7 8.94 -13.11 -9.05
C PRO A 7 9.16 -12.48 -7.68
N VAL A 8 10.33 -11.88 -7.49
CA VAL A 8 10.72 -11.18 -6.28
C VAL A 8 10.52 -9.68 -6.49
N ILE A 9 9.98 -8.99 -5.50
CA ILE A 9 9.83 -7.53 -5.52
C ILE A 9 11.24 -6.92 -5.45
N THR A 10 11.64 -6.21 -6.50
CA THR A 10 12.96 -5.60 -6.62
C THR A 10 12.99 -4.17 -6.10
N THR A 11 11.91 -3.43 -6.29
CA THR A 11 11.81 -2.05 -5.83
C THR A 11 10.42 -1.73 -5.28
N MET A 12 10.38 -0.84 -4.29
CA MET A 12 9.18 -0.16 -3.83
C MET A 12 9.46 1.33 -3.79
N GLN A 13 8.63 2.11 -4.49
CA GLN A 13 8.68 3.56 -4.50
C GLN A 13 7.39 4.11 -3.90
N VAL A 14 7.51 5.20 -3.15
CA VAL A 14 6.37 5.97 -2.65
C VAL A 14 6.48 7.38 -3.22
N VAL A 15 5.51 7.75 -4.05
CA VAL A 15 5.52 9.04 -4.76
C VAL A 15 4.37 9.90 -4.26
N PRO A 16 4.63 10.95 -3.49
CA PRO A 16 3.61 11.92 -3.14
C PRO A 16 3.22 12.74 -4.37
N VAL A 17 1.92 12.85 -4.62
CA VAL A 17 1.36 13.63 -5.72
C VAL A 17 0.28 14.56 -5.21
N ALA A 18 0.07 15.67 -5.92
CA ALA A 18 -1.01 16.62 -5.64
C ALA A 18 -1.85 16.83 -6.90
N GLY A 19 -3.16 16.78 -6.74
CA GLY A 19 -4.13 17.12 -7.77
C GLY A 19 -4.96 18.33 -7.38
N TYR A 20 -5.43 19.07 -8.38
CA TYR A 20 -6.40 20.12 -8.17
C TYR A 20 -7.81 19.53 -8.18
N ASP A 21 -8.62 19.93 -7.21
CA ASP A 21 -10.04 19.62 -7.24
C ASP A 21 -10.79 20.76 -7.95
N SER A 22 -11.74 20.39 -8.81
CA SER A 22 -12.60 21.36 -9.50
C SER A 22 -13.64 21.99 -8.57
N MET A 23 -13.85 21.39 -7.40
CA MET A 23 -14.72 21.91 -6.36
C MET A 23 -13.97 21.98 -5.02
N LEU A 24 -14.12 23.10 -4.32
CA LEU A 24 -13.64 23.23 -2.95
C LEU A 24 -14.48 22.29 -2.07
N LEU A 25 -14.01 21.07 -1.88
CA LEU A 25 -14.63 20.11 -0.97
C LEU A 25 -14.36 20.52 0.47
N ASN A 26 -15.43 20.86 1.17
CA ASN A 26 -15.39 21.08 2.62
C ASN A 26 -15.72 19.77 3.35
N ILE A 27 -14.70 18.96 3.61
CA ILE A 27 -14.84 17.83 4.52
C ILE A 27 -14.24 18.24 5.86
N GLY A 28 -15.05 18.42 6.86
CA GLY A 28 -14.60 18.75 8.21
C GLY A 28 -14.01 20.15 8.40
N GLY A 29 -14.40 21.13 7.57
CA GLY A 29 -13.97 22.52 7.69
C GLY A 29 -12.61 22.85 7.06
N ALA A 30 -11.96 21.90 6.40
CA ALA A 30 -10.72 22.15 5.66
C ALA A 30 -11.03 22.53 4.20
N HIS A 31 -10.69 23.74 3.81
CA HIS A 31 -10.75 24.20 2.43
C HIS A 31 -9.37 24.05 1.79
N ASN A 32 -9.19 23.05 0.94
CA ASN A 32 -7.98 22.89 0.15
C ASN A 32 -8.32 22.86 -1.34
N ALA A 33 -7.63 23.68 -2.12
CA ALA A 33 -7.71 23.66 -3.58
C ALA A 33 -7.00 22.43 -4.19
N CYS A 34 -6.20 21.74 -3.39
CA CYS A 34 -5.44 20.56 -3.80
C CYS A 34 -5.72 19.41 -2.85
N PHE A 35 -5.89 18.23 -3.40
CA PHE A 35 -5.82 16.98 -2.63
C PHE A 35 -4.47 16.31 -2.88
N THR A 36 -3.92 15.68 -1.85
CA THR A 36 -2.66 14.96 -1.92
C THR A 36 -2.90 13.44 -1.82
N ARG A 37 -2.07 12.68 -2.54
CA ARG A 37 -2.06 11.21 -2.51
C ARG A 37 -0.63 10.70 -2.42
N ASN A 38 -0.47 9.51 -1.87
CA ASN A 38 0.78 8.76 -1.92
C ASN A 38 0.57 7.57 -2.86
N ILE A 39 1.30 7.53 -3.95
CA ILE A 39 1.26 6.42 -4.92
C ILE A 39 2.35 5.43 -4.56
N VAL A 40 1.97 4.18 -4.34
CA VAL A 40 2.90 3.05 -4.15
C VAL A 40 3.14 2.39 -5.49
N ILE A 41 4.41 2.25 -5.86
CA ILE A 41 4.83 1.58 -7.10
C ILE A 41 5.75 0.44 -6.71
N LEU A 42 5.32 -0.78 -6.98
CA LEU A 42 6.12 -1.99 -6.81
C LEU A 42 6.60 -2.49 -8.16
N THR A 43 7.86 -2.89 -8.26
CA THR A 43 8.38 -3.58 -9.45
C THR A 43 8.95 -4.93 -9.04
N ASP A 44 8.70 -5.96 -9.84
CA ASP A 44 9.22 -7.29 -9.60
C ASP A 44 10.40 -7.66 -10.55
N SER A 45 11.01 -8.80 -10.30
CA SER A 45 12.14 -9.31 -11.09
C SER A 45 11.75 -9.77 -12.51
N ALA A 46 10.46 -9.90 -12.82
CA ALA A 46 9.95 -10.20 -14.15
C ALA A 46 9.61 -8.93 -14.95
N GLY A 47 9.69 -7.75 -14.31
CA GLY A 47 9.40 -6.45 -14.93
C GLY A 47 7.96 -5.99 -14.84
N HIS A 48 7.13 -6.67 -14.05
CA HIS A 48 5.77 -6.19 -13.78
C HIS A 48 5.81 -5.01 -12.81
N THR A 49 4.80 -4.15 -12.91
CA THR A 49 4.63 -2.98 -12.03
C THR A 49 3.24 -2.98 -11.43
N GLY A 50 3.17 -3.06 -10.10
CA GLY A 50 1.92 -2.97 -9.34
C GLY A 50 1.73 -1.61 -8.72
N LEU A 51 0.51 -1.10 -8.73
CA LEU A 51 0.15 0.23 -8.27
C LEU A 51 -0.84 0.18 -7.11
N GLY A 52 -0.60 1.04 -6.12
CA GLY A 52 -1.53 1.29 -5.02
C GLY A 52 -1.60 2.77 -4.69
N GLU A 53 -2.66 3.18 -4.01
CA GLU A 53 -2.88 4.58 -3.66
C GLU A 53 -3.35 4.69 -2.20
N ALA A 54 -2.78 5.64 -1.47
CA ALA A 54 -3.22 6.06 -0.15
C ALA A 54 -3.48 7.57 -0.11
N PRO A 55 -4.30 8.06 0.85
CA PRO A 55 -4.38 9.47 1.14
C PRO A 55 -2.99 10.08 1.36
N GLY A 56 -2.85 11.37 1.07
CA GLY A 56 -1.62 12.11 1.32
C GLY A 56 -1.36 12.32 2.82
N GLY A 57 -0.25 12.98 3.12
CA GLY A 57 0.18 13.32 4.46
C GLY A 57 1.43 12.59 4.90
N GLU A 58 2.23 13.27 5.71
CA GLU A 58 3.55 12.82 6.15
C GLU A 58 3.52 11.50 6.89
N THR A 59 2.54 11.30 7.77
CA THR A 59 2.43 10.06 8.59
C THR A 59 2.20 8.83 7.72
N ILE A 60 1.33 8.92 6.70
CA ILE A 60 1.09 7.82 5.77
C ILE A 60 2.33 7.59 4.90
N TYR A 61 2.93 8.66 4.39
CA TYR A 61 4.16 8.58 3.61
C TYR A 61 5.27 7.87 4.39
N GLN A 62 5.53 8.29 5.62
CA GLN A 62 6.56 7.68 6.46
C GLN A 62 6.26 6.21 6.76
N THR A 63 5.01 5.87 7.06
CA THR A 63 4.60 4.47 7.28
C THR A 63 4.88 3.60 6.05
N LEU A 64 4.62 4.11 4.85
CA LEU A 64 4.93 3.43 3.59
C LEU A 64 6.44 3.31 3.36
N MET A 65 7.21 4.36 3.66
CA MET A 65 8.68 4.33 3.56
C MET A 65 9.30 3.30 4.52
N ASP A 66 8.76 3.19 5.73
CA ASP A 66 9.19 2.21 6.73
C ASP A 66 8.89 0.76 6.30
N ALA A 67 7.89 0.57 5.43
CA ALA A 67 7.57 -0.74 4.86
C ALA A 67 8.55 -1.20 3.76
N VAL A 68 9.26 -0.29 3.10
CA VAL A 68 10.17 -0.59 1.97
C VAL A 68 11.14 -1.74 2.26
N PRO A 69 11.91 -1.76 3.37
CA PRO A 69 12.85 -2.83 3.65
C PRO A 69 12.19 -4.19 3.93
N HIS A 70 10.91 -4.19 4.32
CA HIS A 70 10.16 -5.41 4.61
C HIS A 70 9.52 -6.02 3.35
N VAL A 71 9.29 -5.21 2.33
CA VAL A 71 8.65 -5.59 1.06
C VAL A 71 9.69 -5.97 0.00
N THR A 72 10.77 -5.19 -0.13
CA THR A 72 11.83 -5.44 -1.10
C THR A 72 12.55 -6.74 -0.78
N GLY A 73 12.79 -7.56 -1.80
CA GLY A 73 13.39 -8.88 -1.67
C GLY A 73 12.42 -10.01 -1.37
N GLN A 74 11.14 -9.72 -1.15
CA GLN A 74 10.12 -10.74 -0.89
C GLN A 74 9.48 -11.25 -2.19
N GLN A 75 9.03 -12.50 -2.17
CA GLN A 75 8.28 -13.05 -3.30
C GLN A 75 6.86 -12.48 -3.36
N VAL A 76 6.37 -12.18 -4.56
CA VAL A 76 5.02 -11.66 -4.77
C VAL A 76 3.94 -12.59 -4.20
N ALA A 77 4.14 -13.92 -4.26
CA ALA A 77 3.21 -14.91 -3.67
C ALA A 77 3.11 -14.84 -2.13
N CYS A 78 4.00 -14.10 -1.46
CA CYS A 78 3.98 -13.97 0.01
C CYS A 78 3.07 -12.84 0.51
N LEU A 79 2.15 -12.34 -0.31
CA LEU A 79 1.24 -11.23 -0.03
C LEU A 79 0.68 -11.25 1.40
N ASN A 80 -0.03 -12.31 1.78
CA ASN A 80 -0.68 -12.39 3.09
C ASN A 80 0.31 -12.30 4.26
N ARG A 81 1.49 -12.92 4.10
CA ARG A 81 2.54 -12.84 5.12
C ARG A 81 3.11 -11.43 5.23
N LEU A 82 3.32 -10.76 4.11
CA LEU A 82 3.81 -9.37 4.06
C LEU A 82 2.84 -8.41 4.73
N VAL A 83 1.57 -8.48 4.37
CA VAL A 83 0.52 -7.66 4.98
C VAL A 83 0.44 -7.90 6.49
N GLN A 84 0.49 -9.15 6.95
CA GLN A 84 0.49 -9.48 8.36
C GLN A 84 1.75 -9.00 9.10
N GLN A 85 2.92 -9.06 8.48
CA GLN A 85 4.17 -8.55 9.08
C GLN A 85 4.14 -7.04 9.26
N ILE A 86 3.62 -6.30 8.29
CA ILE A 86 3.47 -4.85 8.37
C ILE A 86 2.47 -4.49 9.46
N HIS A 87 1.34 -5.21 9.55
CA HIS A 87 0.39 -5.03 10.65
C HIS A 87 1.01 -5.28 12.02
N LYS A 88 1.80 -6.34 12.18
CA LYS A 88 2.45 -6.70 13.46
C LYS A 88 3.58 -5.72 13.79
N GLY A 89 4.41 -5.33 12.82
CA GLY A 89 5.47 -4.35 13.00
C GLY A 89 4.93 -3.00 13.48
N ASN A 90 3.78 -2.61 12.98
CA ASN A 90 3.09 -1.40 13.41
C ASN A 90 2.42 -1.51 14.80
N GLN A 91 2.21 -2.72 15.31
CA GLN A 91 1.65 -2.94 16.66
C GLN A 91 2.72 -2.93 17.75
N SER A 92 3.98 -3.23 17.43
CA SER A 92 5.09 -3.24 18.41
C SER A 92 5.73 -1.87 18.63
N ALA A 93 5.47 -0.89 17.77
CA ALA A 93 5.89 0.48 17.98
C ALA A 93 4.88 1.18 18.88
N ASP A 94 5.12 1.09 20.18
CA ASP A 94 4.56 1.88 21.28
C ASP A 94 3.10 2.34 21.12
N PHE A 95 2.19 1.44 21.42
CA PHE A 95 0.78 1.75 21.61
C PHE A 95 0.56 2.85 22.67
N GLU A 96 1.54 3.04 23.58
CA GLU A 96 1.49 4.06 24.61
C GLU A 96 1.84 5.48 24.10
N THR A 97 2.68 5.62 23.08
CA THR A 97 3.08 6.93 22.55
C THR A 97 2.00 7.52 21.62
N PHE A 98 1.14 6.69 21.07
CA PHE A 98 0.08 7.10 20.15
C PHE A 98 -1.33 7.18 20.77
N GLY A 99 -1.43 7.21 22.10
CA GLY A 99 -2.68 7.22 22.85
C GLY A 99 -3.61 8.43 22.67
N LYS A 100 -3.55 9.14 21.56
CA LYS A 100 -4.44 10.26 21.26
C LYS A 100 -5.02 10.16 19.86
N GLY A 101 -6.07 9.37 19.72
CA GLY A 101 -7.07 9.55 18.68
C GLY A 101 -7.23 8.40 17.70
N ALA A 102 -8.47 8.08 17.36
CA ALA A 102 -8.93 7.13 16.37
C ALA A 102 -8.28 7.32 14.97
N TRP A 103 -7.82 8.51 14.66
CA TRP A 103 -7.17 8.90 13.41
C TRP A 103 -5.86 8.18 13.13
N THR A 104 -5.07 7.83 14.16
CA THR A 104 -3.78 7.14 13.97
C THR A 104 -3.95 5.71 13.47
N PHE A 105 -5.00 5.02 13.89
CA PHE A 105 -5.29 3.68 13.41
C PHE A 105 -5.74 3.70 11.95
N GLU A 106 -6.64 4.61 11.59
CA GLU A 106 -7.14 4.77 10.21
C GLU A 106 -6.03 5.13 9.22
N LEU A 107 -5.08 5.98 9.61
CA LEU A 107 -3.95 6.37 8.76
C LEU A 107 -3.06 5.16 8.42
N ARG A 108 -2.81 4.26 9.38
CA ARG A 108 -2.02 3.04 9.16
C ARG A 108 -2.76 2.03 8.30
N VAL A 109 -4.06 1.86 8.52
CA VAL A 109 -4.90 0.99 7.70
C VAL A 109 -4.87 1.44 6.23
N ASN A 110 -4.93 2.74 5.98
CA ASN A 110 -4.84 3.30 4.63
C ASN A 110 -3.49 3.00 3.95
N ALA A 111 -2.38 3.11 4.68
CA ALA A 111 -1.05 2.77 4.16
C ALA A 111 -0.94 1.29 3.80
N VAL A 112 -1.45 0.40 4.68
CA VAL A 112 -1.47 -1.04 4.44
C VAL A 112 -2.36 -1.39 3.25
N ALA A 113 -3.55 -0.76 3.14
CA ALA A 113 -4.46 -0.99 2.02
C ALA A 113 -3.84 -0.60 0.67
N ALA A 114 -3.09 0.51 0.61
CA ALA A 114 -2.39 0.91 -0.60
C ALA A 114 -1.30 -0.09 -1.00
N LEU A 115 -0.55 -0.60 -0.03
CA LEU A 115 0.46 -1.62 -0.28
C LEU A 115 -0.18 -2.94 -0.72
N GLU A 116 -1.26 -3.35 -0.08
CA GLU A 116 -2.02 -4.55 -0.46
C GLU A 116 -2.55 -4.45 -1.89
N ALA A 117 -3.09 -3.28 -2.28
CA ALA A 117 -3.55 -3.04 -3.64
C ALA A 117 -2.41 -3.21 -4.66
N ALA A 118 -1.23 -2.62 -4.41
CA ALA A 118 -0.07 -2.76 -5.27
C ALA A 118 0.42 -4.21 -5.37
N LEU A 119 0.40 -4.96 -4.27
CA LEU A 119 0.79 -6.37 -4.23
C LEU A 119 -0.22 -7.26 -4.99
N LEU A 120 -1.53 -7.00 -4.86
CA LEU A 120 -2.57 -7.70 -5.61
C LEU A 120 -2.46 -7.44 -7.10
N ASP A 121 -2.15 -6.20 -7.50
CA ASP A 121 -1.92 -5.84 -8.90
C ASP A 121 -0.72 -6.60 -9.48
N LEU A 122 0.42 -6.65 -8.76
CA LEU A 122 1.56 -7.48 -9.14
C LEU A 122 1.19 -8.96 -9.25
N LEU A 123 0.47 -9.49 -8.27
CA LEU A 123 0.07 -10.90 -8.25
C LEU A 123 -0.83 -11.23 -9.44
N GLY A 124 -1.79 -10.35 -9.76
CA GLY A 124 -2.65 -10.48 -10.93
C GLY A 124 -1.86 -10.55 -12.24
N GLN A 125 -0.87 -9.67 -12.39
CA GLN A 125 0.00 -9.66 -13.56
C GLN A 125 0.86 -10.94 -13.64
N CYS A 126 1.41 -11.41 -12.51
CA CYS A 126 2.18 -12.66 -12.47
C CYS A 126 1.34 -13.88 -12.87
N LEU A 127 0.06 -13.89 -12.52
CA LEU A 127 -0.87 -14.98 -12.80
C LEU A 127 -1.60 -14.81 -14.13
N GLY A 128 -1.52 -13.65 -14.75
CA GLY A 128 -2.22 -13.32 -16.00
C GLY A 128 -3.73 -13.18 -15.81
N VAL A 129 -4.20 -12.75 -14.63
CA VAL A 129 -5.62 -12.58 -14.31
C VAL A 129 -5.88 -11.20 -13.69
N PRO A 130 -7.06 -10.60 -13.89
CA PRO A 130 -7.46 -9.38 -13.22
C PRO A 130 -7.54 -9.57 -11.70
N VAL A 131 -7.28 -8.50 -10.93
CA VAL A 131 -7.40 -8.53 -9.46
C VAL A 131 -8.79 -8.95 -9.01
N ALA A 132 -9.84 -8.57 -9.74
CA ALA A 132 -11.21 -8.98 -9.44
C ALA A 132 -11.39 -10.51 -9.41
N GLU A 133 -10.70 -11.25 -10.28
CA GLU A 133 -10.75 -12.72 -10.30
C GLU A 133 -9.96 -13.34 -9.12
N LEU A 134 -8.90 -12.66 -8.65
CA LEU A 134 -8.16 -13.08 -7.45
C LEU A 134 -9.01 -13.02 -6.18
N LEU A 135 -9.92 -12.04 -6.12
CA LEU A 135 -10.81 -11.82 -4.98
C LEU A 135 -12.06 -12.72 -5.02
N GLY A 136 -12.24 -13.43 -6.12
CA GLY A 136 -13.37 -14.34 -6.34
C GLY A 136 -14.58 -13.65 -7.02
N PRO A 137 -15.52 -14.44 -7.52
CA PRO A 137 -16.71 -13.90 -8.15
C PRO A 137 -17.53 -13.14 -7.11
N GLY A 138 -17.81 -11.88 -7.39
CA GLY A 138 -18.76 -11.09 -6.61
C GLY A 138 -20.13 -11.79 -6.60
N LYS A 139 -20.78 -11.81 -5.44
CA LYS A 139 -22.16 -12.31 -5.33
C LYS A 139 -23.13 -11.27 -5.87
#